data_2db749fd2feb4626ecc782c63e2c9a73
#
_entry.id   2db749fd2feb4626ecc782c63e2c9a73
#
_cell.length_a   1.000
_cell.length_b   1.000
_cell.length_c   1.000
_cell.angle_alpha   90.00
_cell.angle_beta   90.00
_cell.angle_gamma   90.00
#
_symmetry.space_group_name_H-M   'P 1'
#
loop_
_entity.id
_entity.type
_entity.pdbx_description
1 polymer ?
#
loop_
_entity_poly.entity_id
_entity_poly.type
_entity_poly.pdbx_seq_one_letter_code
_entity_poly.pdbx_strand_id
1 'polypeptide(L)'
;IGVRLVGSEMCIRDSNMPSPISGGSWVIYFSTKVRSKTENVIKAEQHEQETGINTYDRWLEFAKQTKAHGKELKKMVSENKGKIVAYGASARSSTLLNFCGINSDHISFIIDKNPLKHGLLTPGSDIPVISFEQGLEEIKNVDRILLLAWNFKDEIVRDLRHAGFSGEFIIPFPNKTYIV
;
A
#
# COMPACT_ATOMS: atom_id res chain seq x y z
N ILE A 1 1.69 18.36 -7.43
CA ILE A 1 2.51 17.62 -8.46
C ILE A 1 3.02 18.64 -9.43
N GLY A 2 4.32 18.94 -9.33
CA GLY A 2 4.97 19.90 -10.23
C GLY A 2 4.82 19.48 -11.70
N VAL A 3 4.41 20.41 -12.53
CA VAL A 3 3.95 20.22 -13.89
C VAL A 3 5.13 20.10 -14.86
N ARG A 4 6.01 19.11 -14.68
CA ARG A 4 7.05 18.77 -15.67
C ARG A 4 7.08 17.27 -15.89
N LEU A 5 6.07 16.75 -16.58
CA LEU A 5 6.00 15.32 -16.89
C LEU A 5 6.54 14.96 -18.29
N VAL A 6 6.67 15.88 -19.23
CA VAL A 6 7.19 15.58 -20.56
C VAL A 6 7.88 16.81 -21.14
N GLY A 7 9.20 16.78 -21.29
CA GLY A 7 9.98 17.77 -22.01
C GLY A 7 9.94 19.19 -21.43
N SER A 8 10.41 20.16 -22.21
CA SER A 8 10.44 21.58 -21.86
C SER A 8 9.08 22.30 -22.04
N GLU A 9 8.03 21.57 -22.42
CA GLU A 9 6.72 22.14 -22.70
C GLU A 9 5.80 22.03 -21.49
N MET A 10 5.14 23.13 -21.14
CA MET A 10 4.15 23.17 -20.06
C MET A 10 2.90 22.39 -20.48
N CYS A 11 2.70 21.22 -19.87
CA CYS A 11 1.42 20.51 -19.95
C CYS A 11 0.39 21.23 -19.09
N ILE A 12 -0.70 21.68 -19.69
CA ILE A 12 -1.82 22.31 -18.98
C ILE A 12 -2.80 21.21 -18.57
N ARG A 13 -2.97 21.06 -17.27
CA ARG A 13 -4.01 20.21 -16.71
C ARG A 13 -5.37 20.85 -16.97
N ASP A 14 -6.16 20.25 -17.84
CA ASP A 14 -7.46 20.79 -18.22
C ASP A 14 -8.63 20.08 -17.56
N SER A 15 -8.48 18.78 -17.19
CA SER A 15 -9.53 18.01 -16.55
C SER A 15 -8.98 16.97 -15.60
N ASN A 16 -9.78 16.60 -14.60
CA ASN A 16 -9.52 15.49 -13.69
C ASN A 16 -10.83 14.78 -13.30
N MET A 17 -10.71 13.51 -12.94
CA MET A 17 -11.82 12.75 -12.38
C MET A 17 -11.29 11.70 -11.38
N PRO A 18 -12.03 11.43 -10.28
CA PRO A 18 -11.68 10.35 -9.37
C PRO A 18 -11.93 8.99 -10.02
N SER A 19 -11.14 8.00 -9.65
CA SER A 19 -11.28 6.60 -10.05
C SER A 19 -11.16 5.69 -8.84
N PRO A 20 -11.98 4.63 -8.71
CA PRO A 20 -11.89 3.68 -7.60
C PRO A 20 -10.69 2.72 -7.74
N ILE A 21 -9.98 2.73 -8.86
CA ILE A 21 -8.86 1.83 -9.12
C ILE A 21 -7.80 1.95 -8.03
N SER A 22 -7.29 0.82 -7.59
CA SER A 22 -6.20 0.70 -6.59
C SER A 22 -6.49 1.38 -5.24
N GLY A 23 -7.77 1.44 -4.83
CA GLY A 23 -8.18 2.04 -3.55
C GLY A 23 -8.33 3.56 -3.59
N GLY A 24 -8.44 4.12 -4.77
CA GLY A 24 -8.58 5.55 -5.05
C GLY A 24 -7.43 6.09 -5.89
N SER A 25 -7.77 6.68 -7.02
CA SER A 25 -6.82 7.25 -7.98
C SER A 25 -7.44 8.47 -8.65
N TRP A 26 -6.61 9.26 -9.32
CA TRP A 26 -7.06 10.36 -10.16
C TRP A 26 -6.69 10.06 -11.62
N VAL A 27 -7.64 10.20 -12.51
CA VAL A 27 -7.38 10.29 -13.95
C VAL A 27 -7.19 11.77 -14.26
N ILE A 28 -6.02 12.12 -14.79
CA ILE A 28 -5.67 13.50 -15.11
C ILE A 28 -5.53 13.63 -16.62
N TYR A 29 -6.25 14.56 -17.21
CA TYR A 29 -6.13 14.92 -18.61
C TYR A 29 -5.29 16.18 -18.75
N PHE A 30 -4.36 16.18 -19.68
CA PHE A 30 -3.48 17.32 -19.94
C PHE A 30 -3.21 17.47 -21.44
N SER A 31 -2.87 18.66 -21.86
CA SER A 31 -2.65 19.01 -23.25
C SER A 31 -1.54 20.06 -23.38
N THR A 32 -0.81 20.03 -24.50
CA THR A 32 0.11 21.10 -24.87
C THR A 32 -0.60 22.34 -25.44
N LYS A 33 -1.88 22.19 -25.78
CA LYS A 33 -2.73 23.30 -26.24
C LYS A 33 -3.42 23.95 -25.05
N VAL A 34 -3.50 25.29 -25.07
CA VAL A 34 -4.24 26.04 -24.05
C VAL A 34 -5.72 25.64 -24.09
N ARG A 35 -6.24 25.18 -22.97
CA ARG A 35 -7.65 24.84 -22.73
C ARG A 35 -8.10 25.43 -21.42
N SER A 36 -9.38 25.77 -21.32
CA SER A 36 -9.97 26.17 -20.06
C SER A 36 -9.99 25.01 -19.07
N LYS A 37 -9.69 25.27 -17.81
CA LYS A 37 -9.83 24.30 -16.73
C LYS A 37 -11.30 23.94 -16.54
N THR A 38 -11.59 22.67 -16.35
CA THR A 38 -12.92 22.22 -15.96
C THR A 38 -13.21 22.57 -14.51
N GLU A 39 -14.49 22.59 -14.15
CA GLU A 39 -14.94 22.83 -12.78
C GLU A 39 -14.30 21.88 -11.76
N ASN A 40 -14.08 20.62 -12.12
CA ASN A 40 -13.42 19.64 -11.27
C ASN A 40 -11.97 20.02 -10.94
N VAL A 41 -11.24 20.59 -11.90
CA VAL A 41 -9.86 21.07 -11.66
C VAL A 41 -9.87 22.26 -10.72
N ILE A 42 -10.80 23.22 -10.94
CA ILE A 42 -10.96 24.40 -10.08
C ILE A 42 -11.29 23.99 -8.65
N LYS A 43 -12.24 23.09 -8.45
CA LYS A 43 -12.60 22.55 -7.13
C LYS A 43 -11.43 21.83 -6.46
N ALA A 44 -10.65 21.05 -7.21
CA ALA A 44 -9.48 20.36 -6.66
C ALA A 44 -8.40 21.36 -6.22
N GLU A 45 -8.13 22.41 -7.00
CA GLU A 45 -7.17 23.46 -6.65
C GLU A 45 -7.62 24.27 -5.42
N GLN A 46 -8.90 24.58 -5.31
CA GLN A 46 -9.46 25.23 -4.13
C GLN A 46 -9.29 24.36 -2.88
N HIS A 47 -9.61 23.07 -2.98
CA HIS A 47 -9.45 22.14 -1.88
C HIS A 47 -7.99 21.99 -1.46
N GLU A 48 -7.04 21.95 -2.41
CA GLU A 48 -5.60 21.92 -2.13
C GLU A 48 -5.14 23.18 -1.37
N GLN A 49 -5.69 24.34 -1.72
CA GLN A 49 -5.41 25.61 -1.03
C GLN A 49 -6.00 25.64 0.39
N GLU A 50 -7.27 25.27 0.54
CA GLU A 50 -7.96 25.25 1.84
C GLU A 50 -7.33 24.26 2.82
N THR A 51 -6.90 23.11 2.35
CA THR A 51 -6.27 22.08 3.18
C THR A 51 -4.79 22.34 3.43
N GLY A 52 -4.17 23.27 2.70
CA GLY A 52 -2.74 23.57 2.79
C GLY A 52 -1.83 22.41 2.40
N ILE A 53 -2.33 21.45 1.60
CA ILE A 53 -1.61 20.21 1.28
C ILE A 53 -0.26 20.45 0.60
N ASN A 54 -0.07 21.60 -0.05
CA ASN A 54 1.16 21.99 -0.73
C ASN A 54 2.10 22.84 0.13
N THR A 55 1.82 23.00 1.43
CA THR A 55 2.67 23.75 2.36
C THR A 55 3.75 22.86 2.97
N TYR A 56 4.89 23.46 3.32
CA TYR A 56 6.00 22.77 3.97
C TYR A 56 5.58 22.13 5.30
N ASP A 57 4.81 22.86 6.11
CA ASP A 57 4.36 22.37 7.42
C ASP A 57 3.46 21.14 7.30
N ARG A 58 2.59 21.11 6.29
CA ARG A 58 1.74 19.95 6.01
C ARG A 58 2.56 18.73 5.61
N TRP A 59 3.59 18.91 4.79
CA TRP A 59 4.50 17.82 4.42
C TRP A 59 5.35 17.34 5.60
N LEU A 60 5.77 18.26 6.47
CA LEU A 60 6.50 17.89 7.68
C LEU A 60 5.62 17.06 8.64
N GLU A 61 4.36 17.44 8.80
CA GLU A 61 3.39 16.68 9.61
C GLU A 61 3.12 15.30 9.00
N PHE A 62 2.95 15.21 7.69
CA PHE A 62 2.80 13.93 6.98
C PHE A 62 4.03 13.04 7.22
N ALA A 63 5.24 13.58 7.14
CA ALA A 63 6.46 12.82 7.39
C ALA A 63 6.53 12.28 8.85
N LYS A 64 6.08 13.06 9.84
CA LYS A 64 5.98 12.60 11.23
C LYS A 64 4.98 11.47 11.40
N GLN A 65 3.79 11.63 10.82
CA GLN A 65 2.73 10.62 10.88
C GLN A 65 3.16 9.33 10.19
N THR A 66 3.81 9.41 9.03
CA THR A 66 4.32 8.25 8.29
C THR A 66 5.37 7.49 9.10
N LYS A 67 6.31 8.21 9.75
CA LYS A 67 7.31 7.58 10.62
C LYS A 67 6.68 6.93 11.85
N ALA A 68 5.68 7.56 12.46
CA ALA A 68 4.95 7.00 13.59
C ALA A 68 4.21 5.71 13.19
N HIS A 69 3.50 5.74 12.06
CA HIS A 69 2.82 4.58 11.49
C HIS A 69 3.78 3.41 11.23
N GLY A 70 4.95 3.68 10.61
CA GLY A 70 5.94 2.63 10.37
C GLY A 70 6.48 1.99 11.65
N LYS A 71 6.70 2.79 12.70
CA LYS A 71 7.10 2.27 14.03
C LYS A 71 6.00 1.41 14.67
N GLU A 72 4.74 1.85 14.59
CA GLU A 72 3.59 1.11 15.12
C GLU A 72 3.43 -0.23 14.40
N LEU A 73 3.47 -0.24 13.06
CA LEU A 73 3.37 -1.47 12.28
C LEU A 73 4.52 -2.44 12.62
N LYS A 74 5.77 -1.95 12.68
CA LYS A 74 6.90 -2.78 13.08
C LYS A 74 6.70 -3.37 14.47
N LYS A 75 6.24 -2.56 15.43
CA LYS A 75 5.96 -3.00 16.79
C LYS A 75 4.93 -4.13 16.81
N MET A 76 3.80 -3.97 16.10
CA MET A 76 2.76 -5.01 16.02
C MET A 76 3.28 -6.34 15.46
N VAL A 77 4.17 -6.27 14.47
CA VAL A 77 4.79 -7.45 13.88
C VAL A 77 5.84 -8.07 14.81
N SER A 78 6.68 -7.26 15.46
CA SER A 78 7.78 -7.74 16.30
C SER A 78 7.35 -8.26 17.67
N GLU A 79 6.30 -7.71 18.27
CA GLU A 79 5.81 -8.11 19.60
C GLU A 79 4.92 -9.35 19.59
N ASN A 80 4.59 -9.85 18.42
CA ASN A 80 3.83 -11.09 18.30
C ASN A 80 4.69 -12.30 18.70
N LYS A 81 4.20 -13.12 19.63
CA LYS A 81 4.89 -14.34 20.06
C LYS A 81 4.68 -15.53 19.13
N GLY A 82 3.79 -15.41 18.16
CA GLY A 82 3.43 -16.46 17.22
C GLY A 82 4.04 -16.27 15.83
N LYS A 83 3.73 -17.21 14.94
CA LYS A 83 4.20 -17.16 13.55
C LYS A 83 3.42 -16.11 12.75
N ILE A 84 4.14 -15.16 12.15
CA ILE A 84 3.57 -14.17 11.24
C ILE A 84 4.02 -14.46 9.82
N VAL A 85 3.08 -14.36 8.89
CA VAL A 85 3.33 -14.37 7.46
C VAL A 85 2.68 -13.15 6.81
N ALA A 86 2.93 -12.91 5.52
CA ALA A 86 2.27 -11.83 4.82
C ALA A 86 1.56 -12.30 3.55
N TYR A 87 0.70 -11.46 3.01
CA TYR A 87 -0.01 -11.71 1.76
C TYR A 87 0.13 -10.55 0.79
N GLY A 88 0.66 -10.82 -0.42
CA GLY A 88 0.83 -9.88 -1.51
C GLY A 88 2.23 -9.29 -1.62
N ALA A 89 3.06 -9.84 -2.51
CA ALA A 89 4.44 -9.40 -2.79
C ALA A 89 4.46 -8.41 -3.96
N SER A 90 4.01 -7.18 -3.74
CA SER A 90 4.01 -6.10 -4.74
C SER A 90 5.17 -5.11 -4.52
N ALA A 91 5.45 -4.24 -5.50
CA ALA A 91 6.40 -3.15 -5.32
C ALA A 91 6.05 -2.24 -4.13
N ARG A 92 4.75 -1.95 -3.93
CA ARG A 92 4.27 -1.19 -2.75
C ARG A 92 4.55 -1.93 -1.45
N SER A 93 4.41 -3.25 -1.47
CA SER A 93 4.71 -4.10 -0.30
C SER A 93 6.19 -4.02 0.07
N SER A 94 7.10 -4.12 -0.92
CA SER A 94 8.54 -3.99 -0.70
C SER A 94 8.90 -2.60 -0.15
N THR A 95 8.27 -1.54 -0.68
CA THR A 95 8.47 -0.17 -0.16
C THR A 95 8.06 -0.05 1.31
N LEU A 96 6.89 -0.59 1.68
CA LEU A 96 6.39 -0.56 3.06
C LEU A 96 7.30 -1.36 4.01
N LEU A 97 7.65 -2.58 3.64
CA LEU A 97 8.50 -3.45 4.45
C LEU A 97 9.87 -2.82 4.71
N ASN A 98 10.52 -2.31 3.67
CA ASN A 98 11.81 -1.63 3.80
C ASN A 98 11.71 -0.35 4.64
N PHE A 99 10.67 0.47 4.41
CA PHE A 99 10.44 1.69 5.19
C PHE A 99 10.24 1.40 6.68
N CYS A 100 9.52 0.34 7.01
CA CYS A 100 9.26 -0.07 8.39
C CYS A 100 10.44 -0.86 9.00
N GLY A 101 11.41 -1.29 8.20
CA GLY A 101 12.48 -2.19 8.64
C GLY A 101 11.95 -3.57 9.06
N ILE A 102 10.97 -4.08 8.33
CA ILE A 102 10.40 -5.43 8.48
C ILE A 102 11.06 -6.34 7.44
N ASN A 103 11.61 -7.45 7.87
CA ASN A 103 12.37 -8.39 7.05
C ASN A 103 12.05 -9.86 7.40
N SER A 104 12.87 -10.79 6.93
CA SER A 104 12.76 -12.22 7.18
C SER A 104 12.87 -12.64 8.64
N ASP A 105 13.45 -11.81 9.53
CA ASP A 105 13.45 -12.06 10.98
C ASP A 105 12.06 -11.88 11.61
N HIS A 106 11.19 -11.13 10.94
CA HIS A 106 9.86 -10.77 11.44
C HIS A 106 8.74 -11.57 10.76
N ILE A 107 8.91 -11.88 9.46
CA ILE A 107 7.90 -12.54 8.62
C ILE A 107 8.53 -13.75 7.95
N SER A 108 7.93 -14.92 8.14
CA SER A 108 8.47 -16.18 7.65
C SER A 108 8.41 -16.30 6.13
N PHE A 109 7.32 -15.84 5.50
CA PHE A 109 7.13 -15.84 4.05
C PHE A 109 5.98 -14.91 3.63
N ILE A 110 5.92 -14.63 2.33
CA ILE A 110 4.80 -13.90 1.71
C ILE A 110 4.09 -14.81 0.72
N ILE A 111 2.78 -14.89 0.82
CA ILE A 111 1.91 -15.58 -0.13
C ILE A 111 1.61 -14.61 -1.29
N ASP A 112 1.83 -15.03 -2.54
CA ASP A 112 1.45 -14.25 -3.72
C ASP A 112 0.87 -15.18 -4.80
N LYS A 113 -0.21 -14.75 -5.48
CA LYS A 113 -0.84 -15.51 -6.55
C LYS A 113 -0.05 -15.51 -7.87
N ASN A 114 0.93 -14.62 -8.03
CA ASN A 114 1.72 -14.50 -9.27
C ASN A 114 2.85 -15.53 -9.31
N PRO A 115 2.80 -16.52 -10.22
CA PRO A 115 3.80 -17.59 -10.28
C PRO A 115 5.22 -17.11 -10.61
N LEU A 116 5.36 -15.94 -11.25
CA LEU A 116 6.67 -15.37 -11.57
C LEU A 116 7.48 -14.92 -10.35
N LYS A 117 6.85 -14.88 -9.17
CA LYS A 117 7.49 -14.48 -7.91
C LYS A 117 7.81 -15.65 -7.00
N HIS A 118 7.24 -16.83 -7.26
CA HIS A 118 7.42 -18.00 -6.39
C HIS A 118 8.88 -18.44 -6.35
N GLY A 119 9.38 -18.71 -5.16
CA GLY A 119 10.77 -19.08 -4.92
C GLY A 119 11.76 -17.90 -4.95
N LEU A 120 11.30 -16.67 -5.15
CA LEU A 120 12.13 -15.47 -5.08
C LEU A 120 12.07 -14.85 -3.67
N LEU A 121 13.02 -13.97 -3.41
CA LEU A 121 13.06 -13.13 -2.20
C LEU A 121 12.55 -11.72 -2.51
N THR A 122 11.91 -11.09 -1.52
CA THR A 122 11.51 -9.68 -1.66
C THR A 122 12.74 -8.77 -1.59
N PRO A 123 12.83 -7.74 -2.47
CA PRO A 123 13.99 -6.85 -2.51
C PRO A 123 14.17 -6.10 -1.18
N GLY A 124 15.37 -6.21 -0.59
CA GLY A 124 15.79 -5.48 0.61
C GLY A 124 15.21 -5.96 1.93
N SER A 125 14.18 -6.80 1.92
CA SER A 125 13.63 -7.43 3.13
C SER A 125 13.86 -8.94 3.20
N ASP A 126 14.32 -9.54 2.13
CA ASP A 126 14.75 -10.95 2.00
C ASP A 126 13.73 -11.98 2.49
N ILE A 127 12.45 -11.68 2.33
CA ILE A 127 11.36 -12.57 2.73
C ILE A 127 11.02 -13.49 1.56
N PRO A 128 10.97 -14.81 1.75
CA PRO A 128 10.61 -15.77 0.69
C PRO A 128 9.17 -15.57 0.22
N VAL A 129 8.96 -15.66 -1.10
CA VAL A 129 7.63 -15.63 -1.70
C VAL A 129 7.23 -17.05 -2.10
N ILE A 130 6.07 -17.49 -1.62
CA ILE A 130 5.51 -18.82 -1.90
C ILE A 130 4.19 -18.70 -2.67
N SER A 131 3.76 -19.81 -3.27
CA SER A 131 2.50 -19.89 -3.98
C SER A 131 1.30 -19.84 -3.01
N PHE A 132 0.12 -19.57 -3.56
CA PHE A 132 -1.11 -19.59 -2.78
C PHE A 132 -1.40 -20.98 -2.22
N GLU A 133 -1.18 -22.04 -3.02
CA GLU A 133 -1.40 -23.44 -2.63
C GLU A 133 -0.49 -23.82 -1.45
N GLN A 134 0.81 -23.55 -1.54
CA GLN A 134 1.75 -23.77 -0.43
C GLN A 134 1.35 -22.95 0.81
N GLY A 135 0.91 -21.71 0.60
CA GLY A 135 0.42 -20.86 1.68
C GLY A 135 -0.76 -21.46 2.42
N LEU A 136 -1.73 -22.08 1.72
CA LEU A 136 -2.90 -22.71 2.33
C LEU A 136 -2.54 -23.90 3.24
N GLU A 137 -1.47 -24.61 2.95
CA GLU A 137 -0.97 -25.70 3.82
C GLU A 137 -0.36 -25.14 5.11
N GLU A 138 0.34 -24.01 4.99
CA GLU A 138 1.09 -23.39 6.09
C GLU A 138 0.24 -22.55 7.04
N ILE A 139 -0.84 -21.89 6.54
CA ILE A 139 -1.63 -20.93 7.33
C ILE A 139 -2.32 -21.54 8.55
N LYS A 140 -2.50 -22.85 8.61
CA LYS A 140 -3.08 -23.54 9.77
C LYS A 140 -2.24 -23.38 11.04
N ASN A 141 -0.93 -23.13 10.86
CA ASN A 141 0.04 -22.96 11.94
C ASN A 141 0.51 -21.49 12.07
N VAL A 142 -0.28 -20.55 11.55
CA VAL A 142 0.02 -19.12 11.53
C VAL A 142 -0.95 -18.39 12.43
N ASP A 143 -0.44 -17.50 13.28
CA ASP A 143 -1.26 -16.71 14.18
C ASP A 143 -1.78 -15.45 13.52
N ARG A 144 -0.95 -14.81 12.69
CA ARG A 144 -1.28 -13.54 12.05
C ARG A 144 -0.80 -13.47 10.61
N ILE A 145 -1.61 -12.82 9.78
CA ILE A 145 -1.28 -12.48 8.39
C ILE A 145 -1.21 -10.96 8.23
N LEU A 146 -0.03 -10.43 7.88
CA LEU A 146 0.11 -9.04 7.46
C LEU A 146 -0.40 -8.89 6.01
N LEU A 147 -1.51 -8.19 5.85
CA LEU A 147 -2.16 -8.02 4.55
C LEU A 147 -1.55 -6.87 3.77
N LEU A 148 -0.52 -7.14 2.99
CA LEU A 148 0.19 -6.15 2.19
C LEU A 148 -0.61 -5.72 0.94
N ALA A 149 -1.49 -6.59 0.44
CA ALA A 149 -2.45 -6.28 -0.62
C ALA A 149 -3.78 -5.73 -0.06
N TRP A 150 -3.71 -4.79 0.87
CA TRP A 150 -4.82 -4.26 1.66
C TRP A 150 -6.01 -3.73 0.85
N ASN A 151 -5.78 -3.26 -0.37
CA ASN A 151 -6.84 -2.80 -1.27
C ASN A 151 -7.76 -3.92 -1.77
N PHE A 152 -7.39 -5.19 -1.59
CA PHE A 152 -8.20 -6.39 -1.84
C PHE A 152 -8.59 -7.10 -0.55
N LYS A 153 -8.59 -6.39 0.58
CA LYS A 153 -8.79 -6.94 1.92
C LYS A 153 -10.00 -7.87 2.00
N ASP A 154 -11.16 -7.42 1.56
CA ASP A 154 -12.41 -8.16 1.75
C ASP A 154 -12.42 -9.48 0.97
N GLU A 155 -11.85 -9.49 -0.23
CA GLU A 155 -11.68 -10.70 -1.03
C GLU A 155 -10.71 -11.66 -0.36
N ILE A 156 -9.51 -11.18 0.01
CA ILE A 156 -8.44 -12.02 0.56
C ILE A 156 -8.85 -12.60 1.92
N VAL A 157 -9.43 -11.79 2.80
CA VAL A 157 -9.93 -12.24 4.11
C VAL A 157 -10.97 -13.34 3.93
N ARG A 158 -11.95 -13.14 3.05
CA ARG A 158 -12.96 -14.16 2.74
C ARG A 158 -12.32 -15.44 2.22
N ASP A 159 -11.42 -15.36 1.25
CA ASP A 159 -10.80 -16.54 0.63
C ASP A 159 -9.97 -17.32 1.66
N LEU A 160 -9.18 -16.64 2.51
CA LEU A 160 -8.37 -17.31 3.54
C LEU A 160 -9.22 -17.86 4.71
N ARG A 161 -10.32 -17.18 5.07
CA ARG A 161 -11.29 -17.72 6.05
C ARG A 161 -11.96 -18.99 5.53
N HIS A 162 -12.36 -19.04 4.27
CA HIS A 162 -12.91 -20.24 3.63
C HIS A 162 -11.87 -21.37 3.56
N ALA A 163 -10.59 -21.05 3.42
CA ALA A 163 -9.50 -22.01 3.45
C ALA A 163 -9.12 -22.49 4.86
N GLY A 164 -9.84 -22.02 5.92
CA GLY A 164 -9.68 -22.47 7.29
C GLY A 164 -8.72 -21.63 8.15
N PHE A 165 -8.25 -20.48 7.68
CA PHE A 165 -7.47 -19.57 8.51
C PHE A 165 -8.35 -18.94 9.61
N SER A 166 -8.01 -19.18 10.89
CA SER A 166 -8.73 -18.66 12.05
C SER A 166 -7.98 -17.56 12.81
N GLY A 167 -6.72 -17.27 12.44
CA GLY A 167 -5.90 -16.25 13.07
C GLY A 167 -6.31 -14.81 12.73
N GLU A 168 -5.50 -13.86 13.12
CA GLU A 168 -5.77 -12.42 12.96
C GLU A 168 -5.12 -11.87 11.67
N PHE A 169 -5.76 -10.86 11.07
CA PHE A 169 -5.17 -10.09 9.98
C PHE A 169 -4.69 -8.73 10.49
N ILE A 170 -3.46 -8.37 10.19
CA ILE A 170 -2.93 -7.02 10.38
C ILE A 170 -3.13 -6.24 9.09
N ILE A 171 -3.93 -5.20 9.14
CA ILE A 171 -4.25 -4.34 7.99
C ILE A 171 -3.48 -3.03 8.16
N PRO A 172 -2.47 -2.74 7.33
CA PRO A 172 -1.60 -1.56 7.51
C PRO A 172 -2.26 -0.23 7.09
N PHE A 173 -3.25 -0.27 6.19
CA PHE A 173 -3.87 0.91 5.57
C PHE A 173 -5.39 0.76 5.45
N PRO A 174 -6.16 1.86 5.13
CA PRO A 174 -5.69 3.17 4.65
C PRO A 174 -5.24 4.17 5.72
N ASN A 175 -5.70 4.12 6.94
CA ASN A 175 -5.44 5.16 7.93
C ASN A 175 -4.43 4.70 8.99
N LYS A 176 -4.94 4.00 10.00
CA LYS A 176 -4.11 3.39 11.04
C LYS A 176 -4.02 1.89 10.82
N THR A 177 -2.96 1.28 11.30
CA THR A 177 -2.88 -0.19 11.39
C THR A 177 -3.97 -0.70 12.34
N TYR A 178 -4.68 -1.75 11.94
CA TYR A 178 -5.72 -2.39 12.76
C TYR A 178 -5.75 -3.90 12.53
N ILE A 179 -6.39 -4.60 13.45
CA ILE A 179 -6.52 -6.07 13.44
C ILE A 179 -7.97 -6.44 13.11
N VAL A 180 -8.15 -7.53 12.31
CA VAL A 180 -9.43 -8.10 11.93
C VAL A 180 -9.47 -9.59 12.25
#